data_a7a0ed3265c306557565837a4a566f94
#
_entry.id   a7a0ed3265c306557565837a4a566f94
#
_cell.length_a   1.000
_cell.length_b   1.000
_cell.length_c   1.000
_cell.angle_alpha   90.00
_cell.angle_beta   90.00
_cell.angle_gamma   90.00
#
_symmetry.space_group_name_H-M   'P 1'
#
loop_
_entity.id
_entity.type
_entity.pdbx_description
1 polymer ?
#
loop_
_entity_poly.entity_id
_entity_poly.type
_entity_poly.pdbx_seq_one_letter_code
_entity_poly.pdbx_strand_id
1 'polypeptide(L)'
;QPVSATRAEPLRVCAVGRLVPKKGFADLVEAVRILVSSGIDVEVELAGDGDERECLTEQIERLGLADRIRLLGPLTQAEVRELLARSDVFAAPCIEAADGNIDGLPTVVLEAMACGTPVVATAVSGLPEVVHDGVTGILLPPGDPASLAVALRGIAQGEVDIVALSRGARALIEEQFDSRAQAAVLAAWQSGPVPASGVRLADQEGAA
;
A
#
# COMPACT_ATOMS: atom_id res chain seq x y z
N GLN A 1 -13.49 -12.56 -29.79
CA GLN A 1 -12.64 -11.85 -28.81
C GLN A 1 -13.46 -10.75 -28.18
N PRO A 2 -13.63 -10.70 -26.86
CA PRO A 2 -14.27 -9.54 -26.23
C PRO A 2 -13.31 -8.35 -26.41
N VAL A 3 -13.78 -7.30 -27.03
CA VAL A 3 -13.12 -5.99 -27.04
C VAL A 3 -13.22 -5.50 -25.61
N SER A 4 -12.10 -5.48 -24.90
CA SER A 4 -11.98 -4.83 -23.59
C SER A 4 -12.47 -3.40 -23.74
N ALA A 5 -13.56 -3.05 -23.06
CA ALA A 5 -13.99 -1.68 -22.98
C ALA A 5 -12.91 -0.92 -22.20
N THR A 6 -12.06 -0.20 -22.92
CA THR A 6 -11.11 0.75 -22.32
C THR A 6 -11.90 1.68 -21.43
N ARG A 7 -11.54 1.78 -20.16
CA ARG A 7 -12.10 2.75 -19.23
C ARG A 7 -12.03 4.14 -19.87
N ALA A 8 -13.11 4.91 -19.77
CA ALA A 8 -13.19 6.24 -20.39
C ALA A 8 -12.33 7.28 -19.65
N GLU A 9 -11.88 6.98 -18.42
CA GLU A 9 -11.07 7.84 -17.57
C GLU A 9 -9.79 7.11 -17.16
N PRO A 10 -8.68 7.83 -16.91
CA PRO A 10 -7.44 7.23 -16.45
C PRO A 10 -7.62 6.48 -15.12
N LEU A 11 -6.83 5.42 -14.90
CA LEU A 11 -6.73 4.78 -13.60
C LEU A 11 -6.04 5.74 -12.63
N ARG A 12 -6.74 6.17 -11.58
CA ARG A 12 -6.19 7.05 -10.55
C ARG A 12 -5.55 6.24 -9.44
N VAL A 13 -4.23 6.27 -9.40
CA VAL A 13 -3.42 5.61 -8.37
C VAL A 13 -2.94 6.66 -7.38
N CYS A 14 -3.03 6.38 -6.09
CA CYS A 14 -2.35 7.19 -5.10
C CYS A 14 -1.33 6.37 -4.30
N ALA A 15 -0.30 7.06 -3.83
CA ALA A 15 0.67 6.53 -2.88
C ALA A 15 1.05 7.62 -1.87
N VAL A 16 1.22 7.25 -0.61
CA VAL A 16 1.48 8.21 0.47
C VAL A 16 2.57 7.67 1.39
N GLY A 17 3.58 8.48 1.66
CA GLY A 17 4.65 8.13 2.60
C GLY A 17 5.87 9.01 2.47
N ARG A 18 6.84 8.82 3.38
CA ARG A 18 8.14 9.49 3.23
C ARG A 18 8.81 9.01 1.94
N LEU A 19 9.41 9.92 1.20
CA LEU A 19 10.16 9.59 -0.02
C LEU A 19 11.54 9.05 0.37
N VAL A 20 11.58 7.76 0.74
CA VAL A 20 12.77 7.03 1.18
C VAL A 20 12.81 5.64 0.52
N PRO A 21 13.99 5.01 0.33
CA PRO A 21 14.15 3.79 -0.47
C PRO A 21 13.17 2.66 -0.12
N LYS A 22 12.96 2.38 1.16
CA LYS A 22 12.08 1.31 1.62
C LYS A 22 10.61 1.45 1.22
N LYS A 23 10.19 2.61 0.73
CA LYS A 23 8.83 2.83 0.22
C LYS A 23 8.64 2.32 -1.21
N GLY A 24 9.73 2.05 -1.94
CA GLY A 24 9.69 1.47 -3.27
C GLY A 24 9.00 2.33 -4.33
N PHE A 25 8.96 3.66 -4.14
CA PHE A 25 8.29 4.55 -5.10
C PHE A 25 8.97 4.58 -6.47
N ALA A 26 10.26 4.25 -6.55
CA ALA A 26 10.96 4.05 -7.81
C ALA A 26 10.37 2.89 -8.63
N ASP A 27 9.94 1.81 -7.96
CA ASP A 27 9.26 0.68 -8.60
C ASP A 27 7.86 1.06 -9.10
N LEU A 28 7.15 1.94 -8.36
CA LEU A 28 5.87 2.48 -8.83
C LEU A 28 6.05 3.31 -10.10
N VAL A 29 7.07 4.17 -10.16
CA VAL A 29 7.38 4.95 -11.37
C VAL A 29 7.67 4.03 -12.55
N GLU A 30 8.43 2.96 -12.34
CA GLU A 30 8.74 1.98 -13.40
C GLU A 30 7.48 1.18 -13.82
N ALA A 31 6.61 0.81 -12.87
CA ALA A 31 5.33 0.18 -13.18
C ALA A 31 4.43 1.07 -14.05
N VAL A 32 4.39 2.37 -13.76
CA VAL A 32 3.66 3.35 -14.58
C VAL A 32 4.23 3.44 -16.00
N ARG A 33 5.56 3.42 -16.14
CA ARG A 33 6.21 3.36 -17.47
C ARG A 33 5.75 2.14 -18.27
N ILE A 34 5.69 0.97 -17.63
CA ILE A 34 5.21 -0.28 -18.26
C ILE A 34 3.74 -0.14 -18.69
N LEU A 35 2.88 0.42 -17.83
CA LEU A 35 1.47 0.62 -18.12
C LEU A 35 1.28 1.56 -19.33
N VAL A 36 1.91 2.72 -19.31
CA VAL A 36 1.84 3.70 -20.40
C VAL A 36 2.35 3.11 -21.71
N SER A 37 3.47 2.36 -21.68
CA SER A 37 4.00 1.67 -22.85
C SER A 37 3.07 0.59 -23.40
N SER A 38 2.17 0.06 -22.56
CA SER A 38 1.16 -0.93 -22.93
C SER A 38 -0.18 -0.29 -23.33
N GLY A 39 -0.25 1.05 -23.40
CA GLY A 39 -1.45 1.77 -23.81
C GLY A 39 -2.50 1.92 -22.71
N ILE A 40 -2.14 1.68 -21.44
CA ILE A 40 -3.03 1.90 -20.29
C ILE A 40 -2.92 3.36 -19.87
N ASP A 41 -4.08 4.03 -19.78
CA ASP A 41 -4.17 5.39 -19.27
C ASP A 41 -4.19 5.38 -17.74
N VAL A 42 -3.17 5.99 -17.13
CA VAL A 42 -2.95 6.00 -15.67
C VAL A 42 -2.44 7.36 -15.22
N GLU A 43 -2.92 7.81 -14.09
CA GLU A 43 -2.42 8.97 -13.36
C GLU A 43 -2.04 8.57 -11.94
N VAL A 44 -0.92 9.08 -11.45
CA VAL A 44 -0.42 8.80 -10.10
C VAL A 44 -0.25 10.09 -9.33
N GLU A 45 -0.80 10.13 -8.13
CA GLU A 45 -0.57 11.18 -7.15
C GLU A 45 0.23 10.59 -5.97
N LEU A 46 1.48 11.03 -5.83
CA LEU A 46 2.38 10.59 -4.78
C LEU A 46 2.55 11.70 -3.75
N ALA A 47 2.05 11.46 -2.54
CA ALA A 47 2.10 12.41 -1.44
C ALA A 47 3.20 12.05 -0.44
N GLY A 48 3.95 13.06 -0.03
CA GLY A 48 5.02 12.96 0.93
C GLY A 48 6.26 13.73 0.54
N ASP A 49 7.27 13.65 1.40
CA ASP A 49 8.57 14.27 1.18
C ASP A 49 9.68 13.39 1.77
N GLY A 50 10.92 13.60 1.35
CA GLY A 50 12.08 12.84 1.81
C GLY A 50 13.24 12.86 0.82
N ASP A 51 14.31 12.16 1.20
CA ASP A 51 15.60 12.21 0.53
C ASP A 51 15.56 11.73 -0.93
N GLU A 52 14.58 10.90 -1.30
CA GLU A 52 14.41 10.42 -2.68
C GLU A 52 13.63 11.37 -3.59
N ARG A 53 13.18 12.53 -3.11
CA ARG A 53 12.37 13.44 -3.92
C ARG A 53 13.03 13.84 -5.24
N GLU A 54 14.31 14.21 -5.17
CA GLU A 54 15.09 14.62 -6.34
C GLU A 54 15.28 13.44 -7.32
N CYS A 55 15.71 12.28 -6.81
CA CYS A 55 15.89 11.07 -7.62
C CYS A 55 14.59 10.63 -8.31
N LEU A 56 13.45 10.71 -7.61
CA LEU A 56 12.14 10.38 -8.19
C LEU A 56 11.74 11.40 -9.26
N THR A 57 12.00 12.69 -9.04
CA THR A 57 11.74 13.72 -10.04
C THR A 57 12.55 13.47 -11.31
N GLU A 58 13.85 13.24 -11.18
CA GLU A 58 14.71 12.90 -12.32
C GLU A 58 14.29 11.62 -13.04
N GLN A 59 13.85 10.59 -12.29
CA GLN A 59 13.37 9.36 -12.88
C GLN A 59 12.08 9.60 -13.69
N ILE A 60 11.12 10.36 -13.16
CA ILE A 60 9.86 10.72 -13.81
C ILE A 60 10.12 11.50 -15.10
N GLU A 61 11.01 12.50 -15.06
CA GLU A 61 11.37 13.32 -16.22
C GLU A 61 12.09 12.49 -17.30
N ARG A 62 13.09 11.70 -16.91
CA ARG A 62 13.84 10.84 -17.81
C ARG A 62 12.98 9.83 -18.54
N LEU A 63 11.92 9.35 -17.88
CA LEU A 63 10.97 8.38 -18.44
C LEU A 63 9.80 9.05 -19.20
N GLY A 64 9.74 10.39 -19.22
CA GLY A 64 8.68 11.13 -19.90
C GLY A 64 7.31 10.98 -19.23
N LEU A 65 7.28 10.85 -17.91
CA LEU A 65 6.06 10.58 -17.12
C LEU A 65 5.54 11.80 -16.34
N ALA A 66 6.07 13.00 -16.59
CA ALA A 66 5.71 14.22 -15.87
C ALA A 66 4.20 14.58 -15.98
N ASP A 67 3.56 14.20 -17.07
CA ASP A 67 2.11 14.38 -17.26
C ASP A 67 1.27 13.26 -16.60
N ARG A 68 1.91 12.22 -16.05
CA ARG A 68 1.27 11.04 -15.48
C ARG A 68 1.49 10.89 -13.99
N ILE A 69 2.58 11.41 -13.46
CA ILE A 69 2.95 11.28 -12.03
C ILE A 69 3.16 12.66 -11.44
N ARG A 70 2.43 12.96 -10.39
CA ARG A 70 2.55 14.22 -9.63
C ARG A 70 3.08 13.95 -8.23
N LEU A 71 4.18 14.61 -7.85
CA LEU A 71 4.69 14.66 -6.49
C LEU A 71 4.02 15.81 -5.74
N LEU A 72 3.05 15.51 -4.88
CA LEU A 72 2.22 16.50 -4.20
C LEU A 72 2.92 17.22 -3.03
N GLY A 73 4.03 16.65 -2.53
CA GLY A 73 4.62 17.09 -1.26
C GLY A 73 3.86 16.54 -0.05
N PRO A 74 4.19 17.03 1.16
CA PRO A 74 3.53 16.58 2.38
C PRO A 74 2.08 17.07 2.43
N LEU A 75 1.18 16.19 2.87
CA LEU A 75 -0.25 16.45 3.02
C LEU A 75 -0.65 16.34 4.49
N THR A 76 -1.67 17.09 4.88
CA THR A 76 -2.36 16.92 6.16
C THR A 76 -3.18 15.63 6.14
N GLN A 77 -3.56 15.12 7.33
CA GLN A 77 -4.40 13.93 7.43
C GLN A 77 -5.76 14.08 6.72
N ALA A 78 -6.31 15.30 6.68
CA ALA A 78 -7.55 15.56 5.95
C ALA A 78 -7.35 15.44 4.44
N GLU A 79 -6.27 16.02 3.91
CA GLU A 79 -5.93 15.94 2.48
C GLU A 79 -5.55 14.51 2.06
N VAL A 80 -4.90 13.72 2.93
CA VAL A 80 -4.65 12.30 2.67
C VAL A 80 -5.98 11.53 2.53
N ARG A 81 -6.95 11.77 3.40
CA ARG A 81 -8.27 11.15 3.29
C ARG A 81 -9.00 11.54 2.00
N GLU A 82 -8.92 12.80 1.59
CA GLU A 82 -9.48 13.26 0.32
C GLU A 82 -8.78 12.61 -0.87
N LEU A 83 -7.45 12.47 -0.81
CA LEU A 83 -6.67 11.78 -1.83
C LEU A 83 -7.08 10.32 -1.96
N LEU A 84 -7.17 9.59 -0.85
CA LEU A 84 -7.63 8.20 -0.82
C LEU A 84 -9.04 8.07 -1.40
N ALA A 85 -9.97 8.92 -0.97
CA ALA A 85 -11.37 8.85 -1.40
C ALA A 85 -11.60 9.10 -2.90
N ARG A 86 -10.73 9.89 -3.56
CA ARG A 86 -10.84 10.17 -5.00
C ARG A 86 -10.03 9.22 -5.89
N SER A 87 -9.21 8.36 -5.29
CA SER A 87 -8.36 7.42 -6.00
C SER A 87 -9.06 6.08 -6.22
N ASP A 88 -8.73 5.41 -7.31
CA ASP A 88 -9.27 4.10 -7.65
C ASP A 88 -8.51 2.98 -6.94
N VAL A 89 -7.23 3.24 -6.59
CA VAL A 89 -6.35 2.29 -5.91
C VAL A 89 -5.24 3.02 -5.14
N PHE A 90 -4.91 2.48 -3.98
CA PHE A 90 -3.75 2.88 -3.19
C PHE A 90 -2.61 1.88 -3.41
N ALA A 91 -1.42 2.37 -3.76
CA ALA A 91 -0.23 1.56 -3.97
C ALA A 91 0.75 1.69 -2.79
N ALA A 92 1.17 0.57 -2.22
CA ALA A 92 2.18 0.48 -1.18
C ALA A 92 3.31 -0.49 -1.63
N PRO A 93 4.16 -0.07 -2.57
CA PRO A 93 5.19 -0.92 -3.20
C PRO A 93 6.44 -1.06 -2.32
N CYS A 94 6.28 -1.18 -1.00
CA CYS A 94 7.37 -1.24 -0.05
C CYS A 94 8.38 -2.34 -0.39
N ILE A 95 9.66 -2.05 -0.11
CA ILE A 95 10.78 -2.99 -0.30
C ILE A 95 11.65 -3.04 0.97
N GLU A 96 12.51 -4.01 1.06
CA GLU A 96 13.67 -3.95 1.92
C GLU A 96 14.72 -3.07 1.25
N ALA A 97 15.13 -1.99 1.93
CA ALA A 97 16.17 -1.11 1.41
C ALA A 97 17.56 -1.77 1.47
N ALA A 98 18.51 -1.27 0.68
CA ALA A 98 19.85 -1.85 0.58
C ALA A 98 20.62 -1.87 1.92
N ASP A 99 20.26 -1.03 2.87
CA ASP A 99 20.78 -0.99 4.23
C ASP A 99 20.05 -1.94 5.21
N GLY A 100 19.12 -2.76 4.71
CA GLY A 100 18.29 -3.66 5.50
C GLY A 100 17.12 -2.95 6.20
N ASN A 101 16.90 -1.65 5.95
CA ASN A 101 15.80 -0.91 6.56
C ASN A 101 14.47 -1.32 5.91
N ILE A 102 13.51 -1.71 6.72
CA ILE A 102 12.15 -2.05 6.31
C ILE A 102 11.13 -1.21 7.08
N ASP A 103 9.97 -1.00 6.48
CA ASP A 103 8.84 -0.47 7.25
C ASP A 103 8.24 -1.61 8.11
N GLY A 104 7.64 -1.25 9.24
CA GLY A 104 6.70 -2.14 9.90
C GLY A 104 5.39 -2.26 9.10
N LEU A 105 4.26 -1.92 9.71
CA LEU A 105 2.99 -1.76 9.00
C LEU A 105 2.75 -0.27 8.77
N PRO A 106 2.77 0.23 7.52
CA PRO A 106 2.47 1.63 7.23
C PRO A 106 1.01 1.95 7.58
N THR A 107 0.78 2.88 8.50
CA THR A 107 -0.58 3.23 8.98
C THR A 107 -1.49 3.71 7.85
N VAL A 108 -0.95 4.35 6.83
CA VAL A 108 -1.72 4.81 5.66
C VAL A 108 -2.37 3.67 4.88
N VAL A 109 -1.84 2.44 4.95
CA VAL A 109 -2.49 1.25 4.37
C VAL A 109 -3.79 0.97 5.10
N LEU A 110 -3.78 1.01 6.43
CA LEU A 110 -5.00 0.86 7.24
C LEU A 110 -5.99 1.98 6.99
N GLU A 111 -5.50 3.22 6.78
CA GLU A 111 -6.33 4.37 6.43
C GLU A 111 -6.99 4.18 5.04
N ALA A 112 -6.24 3.68 4.05
CA ALA A 112 -6.79 3.36 2.73
C ALA A 112 -7.89 2.29 2.82
N MET A 113 -7.61 1.19 3.53
CA MET A 113 -8.58 0.12 3.79
C MET A 113 -9.83 0.65 4.51
N ALA A 114 -9.67 1.50 5.52
CA ALA A 114 -10.76 2.14 6.24
C ALA A 114 -11.59 3.09 5.37
N CYS A 115 -10.96 3.78 4.42
CA CYS A 115 -11.65 4.63 3.44
C CYS A 115 -12.37 3.82 2.34
N GLY A 116 -12.12 2.51 2.25
CA GLY A 116 -12.66 1.67 1.18
C GLY A 116 -11.88 1.79 -0.14
N THR A 117 -10.69 2.38 -0.11
CA THR A 117 -9.80 2.45 -1.27
C THR A 117 -9.10 1.09 -1.42
N PRO A 118 -9.22 0.42 -2.59
CA PRO A 118 -8.52 -0.84 -2.85
C PRO A 118 -7.02 -0.69 -2.67
N VAL A 119 -6.36 -1.70 -2.10
CA VAL A 119 -4.93 -1.67 -1.82
C VAL A 119 -4.20 -2.67 -2.69
N VAL A 120 -3.11 -2.21 -3.32
CA VAL A 120 -2.08 -3.06 -3.93
C VAL A 120 -0.79 -2.83 -3.14
N ALA A 121 -0.28 -3.89 -2.52
CA ALA A 121 0.89 -3.82 -1.66
C ALA A 121 1.88 -4.94 -1.95
N THR A 122 3.09 -4.81 -1.46
CA THR A 122 4.13 -5.84 -1.54
C THR A 122 4.23 -6.64 -0.24
N ALA A 123 4.67 -7.89 -0.32
CA ALA A 123 4.81 -8.80 0.82
C ALA A 123 6.05 -8.48 1.66
N VAL A 124 6.05 -7.31 2.31
CA VAL A 124 7.13 -6.84 3.19
C VAL A 124 6.61 -6.62 4.60
N SER A 125 7.35 -7.14 5.58
CA SER A 125 7.10 -6.92 7.01
C SER A 125 5.64 -7.19 7.41
N GLY A 126 4.96 -6.23 8.05
CA GLY A 126 3.57 -6.36 8.52
C GLY A 126 2.50 -6.22 7.44
N LEU A 127 2.84 -5.91 6.17
CA LEU A 127 1.84 -5.79 5.11
C LEU A 127 1.04 -7.07 4.87
N PRO A 128 1.63 -8.29 4.86
CA PRO A 128 0.87 -9.54 4.73
C PRO A 128 -0.10 -9.82 5.88
N GLU A 129 0.04 -9.15 7.02
CA GLU A 129 -0.87 -9.32 8.16
C GLU A 129 -2.24 -8.68 7.91
N VAL A 130 -2.32 -7.71 7.00
CA VAL A 130 -3.55 -6.95 6.71
C VAL A 130 -3.96 -7.04 5.24
N VAL A 131 -3.01 -7.16 4.32
CA VAL A 131 -3.28 -7.32 2.89
C VAL A 131 -3.24 -8.80 2.54
N HIS A 132 -4.40 -9.44 2.57
CA HIS A 132 -4.57 -10.84 2.17
C HIS A 132 -4.93 -10.86 0.68
N ASP A 133 -4.08 -11.51 -0.11
CA ASP A 133 -4.21 -11.53 -1.57
C ASP A 133 -5.58 -12.04 -2.03
N GLY A 134 -6.24 -11.28 -2.90
CA GLY A 134 -7.58 -11.58 -3.42
C GLY A 134 -8.72 -11.42 -2.41
N VAL A 135 -8.46 -11.03 -1.16
CA VAL A 135 -9.48 -10.91 -0.09
C VAL A 135 -9.58 -9.47 0.43
N THR A 136 -8.48 -8.89 0.90
CA THR A 136 -8.45 -7.52 1.44
C THR A 136 -7.62 -6.57 0.58
N GLY A 137 -6.97 -7.07 -0.47
CA GLY A 137 -6.15 -6.32 -1.40
C GLY A 137 -5.44 -7.26 -2.35
N ILE A 138 -4.46 -6.73 -3.07
CA ILE A 138 -3.54 -7.51 -3.91
C ILE A 138 -2.17 -7.46 -3.26
N LEU A 139 -1.58 -8.62 -3.03
CA LEU A 139 -0.27 -8.75 -2.41
C LEU A 139 0.75 -9.30 -3.42
N LEU A 140 1.83 -8.55 -3.63
CA LEU A 140 2.83 -8.80 -4.67
C LEU A 140 4.22 -9.07 -4.06
N PRO A 141 5.13 -9.72 -4.81
CA PRO A 141 6.54 -9.75 -4.44
C PRO A 141 7.13 -8.32 -4.39
N PRO A 142 8.02 -8.02 -3.43
CA PRO A 142 8.74 -6.74 -3.40
C PRO A 142 9.77 -6.64 -4.53
N GLY A 143 10.06 -5.42 -5.00
CA GLY A 143 11.06 -5.16 -6.02
C GLY A 143 10.68 -5.68 -7.42
N ASP A 144 9.39 -5.87 -7.69
CA ASP A 144 8.89 -6.33 -8.98
C ASP A 144 7.89 -5.32 -9.60
N PRO A 145 8.41 -4.29 -10.29
CA PRO A 145 7.57 -3.31 -11.00
C PRO A 145 6.66 -3.94 -12.06
N ALA A 146 7.07 -5.06 -12.65
CA ALA A 146 6.28 -5.74 -13.68
C ALA A 146 5.02 -6.36 -13.07
N SER A 147 5.13 -7.05 -11.94
CA SER A 147 3.97 -7.56 -11.21
C SER A 147 3.05 -6.43 -10.75
N LEU A 148 3.60 -5.30 -10.29
CA LEU A 148 2.80 -4.12 -9.93
C LEU A 148 2.04 -3.57 -11.15
N ALA A 149 2.68 -3.47 -12.31
CA ALA A 149 2.03 -3.03 -13.54
C ALA A 149 0.92 -4.02 -13.98
N VAL A 150 1.12 -5.33 -13.83
CA VAL A 150 0.10 -6.34 -14.12
C VAL A 150 -1.12 -6.18 -13.23
N ALA A 151 -0.93 -6.01 -11.92
CA ALA A 151 -2.02 -5.81 -10.97
C ALA A 151 -2.82 -4.54 -11.28
N LEU A 152 -2.15 -3.41 -11.48
CA LEU A 152 -2.78 -2.15 -11.83
C LEU A 152 -3.52 -2.21 -13.18
N ARG A 153 -2.96 -2.91 -14.17
CA ARG A 153 -3.63 -3.15 -15.45
C ARG A 153 -4.91 -3.95 -15.27
N GLY A 154 -4.87 -5.03 -14.49
CA GLY A 154 -6.06 -5.84 -14.19
C GLY A 154 -7.18 -5.01 -13.56
N ILE A 155 -6.82 -4.06 -12.67
CA ILE A 155 -7.78 -3.10 -12.10
C ILE A 155 -8.33 -2.16 -13.19
N ALA A 156 -7.47 -1.57 -14.03
CA ALA A 156 -7.86 -0.67 -15.09
C ALA A 156 -8.79 -1.32 -16.13
N GLN A 157 -8.61 -2.62 -16.37
CA GLN A 157 -9.41 -3.41 -17.32
C GLN A 157 -10.66 -4.04 -16.71
N GLY A 158 -10.89 -3.84 -15.40
CA GLY A 158 -12.03 -4.42 -14.68
C GLY A 158 -11.96 -5.94 -14.50
N GLU A 159 -10.76 -6.51 -14.59
CA GLU A 159 -10.51 -7.94 -14.37
C GLU A 159 -10.48 -8.31 -12.89
N VAL A 160 -10.33 -7.31 -12.01
CA VAL A 160 -10.28 -7.45 -10.56
C VAL A 160 -11.55 -6.89 -9.94
N ASP A 161 -12.21 -7.65 -9.07
CA ASP A 161 -13.34 -7.15 -8.28
C ASP A 161 -12.86 -6.28 -7.11
N ILE A 162 -12.54 -5.03 -7.43
CA ILE A 162 -12.08 -4.04 -6.44
C ILE A 162 -13.13 -3.76 -5.36
N VAL A 163 -14.41 -3.95 -5.66
CA VAL A 163 -15.50 -3.75 -4.68
C VAL A 163 -15.47 -4.86 -3.62
N ALA A 164 -15.25 -6.10 -4.04
CA ALA A 164 -15.07 -7.21 -3.11
C ALA A 164 -13.84 -7.01 -2.22
N LEU A 165 -12.70 -6.61 -2.80
CA LEU A 165 -11.47 -6.32 -2.06
C LEU A 165 -11.68 -5.21 -1.02
N SER A 166 -12.30 -4.10 -1.42
CA SER A 166 -12.58 -2.97 -0.51
C SER A 166 -13.50 -3.37 0.65
N ARG A 167 -14.51 -4.21 0.39
CA ARG A 167 -15.40 -4.73 1.45
C ARG A 167 -14.66 -5.63 2.42
N GLY A 168 -13.81 -6.55 1.92
CA GLY A 168 -12.98 -7.41 2.75
C GLY A 168 -12.00 -6.62 3.60
N ALA A 169 -11.33 -5.63 3.00
CA ALA A 169 -10.44 -4.72 3.69
C ALA A 169 -11.15 -3.95 4.81
N ARG A 170 -12.30 -3.38 4.52
CA ARG A 170 -13.09 -2.62 5.49
C ARG A 170 -13.56 -3.50 6.65
N ALA A 171 -14.03 -4.72 6.38
CA ALA A 171 -14.44 -5.67 7.41
C ALA A 171 -13.27 -6.02 8.35
N LEU A 172 -12.08 -6.27 7.81
CA LEU A 172 -10.88 -6.52 8.61
C LEU A 172 -10.55 -5.33 9.54
N ILE A 173 -10.62 -4.10 9.02
CA ILE A 173 -10.34 -2.90 9.83
C ILE A 173 -11.36 -2.75 10.96
N GLU A 174 -12.65 -2.93 10.68
CA GLU A 174 -13.71 -2.83 11.68
C GLU A 174 -13.59 -3.90 12.76
N GLU A 175 -13.15 -5.11 12.40
CA GLU A 175 -13.00 -6.22 13.33
C GLU A 175 -11.73 -6.13 14.18
N GLN A 176 -10.59 -5.77 13.58
CA GLN A 176 -9.30 -5.92 14.24
C GLN A 176 -8.59 -4.60 14.58
N PHE A 177 -8.94 -3.49 13.94
CA PHE A 177 -8.23 -2.22 14.08
C PHE A 177 -9.10 -1.07 14.59
N ASP A 178 -10.33 -1.35 15.07
CA ASP A 178 -11.12 -0.34 15.75
C ASP A 178 -10.45 0.05 17.07
N SER A 179 -10.03 1.31 17.15
CA SER A 179 -9.30 1.85 18.31
C SER A 179 -10.11 1.77 19.61
N ARG A 180 -11.44 1.84 19.53
CA ARG A 180 -12.33 1.73 20.71
C ARG A 180 -12.38 0.29 21.20
N ALA A 181 -12.50 -0.67 20.30
CA ALA A 181 -12.47 -2.08 20.64
C ALA A 181 -11.12 -2.48 21.25
N GLN A 182 -10.02 -2.03 20.65
CA GLN A 182 -8.67 -2.28 21.17
C GLN A 182 -8.45 -1.61 22.54
N ALA A 183 -8.90 -0.39 22.75
CA ALA A 183 -8.82 0.28 24.04
C ALA A 183 -9.63 -0.47 25.11
N ALA A 184 -10.79 -1.02 24.77
CA ALA A 184 -11.59 -1.83 25.70
C ALA A 184 -10.89 -3.12 26.11
N VAL A 185 -10.21 -3.82 25.16
CA VAL A 185 -9.40 -4.99 25.45
C VAL A 185 -8.25 -4.68 26.40
N LEU A 186 -7.50 -3.59 26.13
CA LEU A 186 -6.41 -3.15 26.99
C LEU A 186 -6.90 -2.78 28.39
N ALA A 187 -8.02 -2.07 28.49
CA ALA A 187 -8.62 -1.73 29.79
C ALA A 187 -9.06 -2.98 30.56
N ALA A 188 -9.60 -3.98 29.89
CA ALA A 188 -9.96 -5.26 30.51
C ALA A 188 -8.72 -6.02 31.02
N TRP A 189 -7.60 -6.00 30.32
CA TRP A 189 -6.34 -6.58 30.78
C TRP A 189 -5.76 -5.86 31.99
N GLN A 190 -5.86 -4.55 32.04
CA GLN A 190 -5.41 -3.77 33.22
C GLN A 190 -6.28 -3.97 34.46
N SER A 191 -7.57 -4.31 34.24
CA SER A 191 -8.55 -4.45 35.33
C SER A 191 -8.74 -5.91 35.80
N GLY A 192 -8.25 -6.88 35.04
CA GLY A 192 -8.35 -8.30 35.34
C GLY A 192 -7.17 -8.84 36.18
N PRO A 193 -7.34 -9.98 36.87
CA PRO A 193 -6.20 -10.65 37.46
C PRO A 193 -5.23 -11.06 36.35
N VAL A 194 -3.95 -10.70 36.52
CA VAL A 194 -2.88 -11.10 35.62
C VAL A 194 -2.94 -12.64 35.45
N PRO A 195 -3.17 -13.17 34.24
CA PRO A 195 -3.15 -14.62 34.07
C PRO A 195 -1.78 -15.14 34.49
N ALA A 196 -1.75 -16.09 35.39
CA ALA A 196 -0.52 -16.73 35.89
C ALA A 196 0.11 -17.69 34.86
N SER A 197 -0.03 -17.44 33.60
CA SER A 197 0.62 -18.14 32.50
C SER A 197 1.76 -17.29 31.98
N GLY A 198 2.91 -17.48 32.63
CA GLY A 198 4.18 -16.90 32.21
C GLY A 198 4.46 -17.21 30.74
N VAL A 199 4.78 -16.19 30.02
CA VAL A 199 5.56 -16.30 28.80
C VAL A 199 6.87 -17.02 29.21
N ARG A 200 6.99 -18.29 28.92
CA ARG A 200 8.29 -18.97 28.97
C ARG A 200 9.11 -18.39 27.83
N LEU A 201 9.97 -17.45 28.16
CA LEU A 201 11.13 -17.17 27.34
C LEU A 201 11.86 -18.52 27.21
N ALA A 202 11.98 -19.02 25.99
CA ALA A 202 12.77 -20.19 25.71
C ALA A 202 14.21 -19.86 26.10
N ASP A 203 14.68 -20.50 27.17
CA ASP A 203 16.06 -20.46 27.58
C ASP A 203 16.94 -21.02 26.45
N GLN A 204 17.67 -20.11 25.79
CA GLN A 204 18.80 -20.53 24.97
C GLN A 204 19.97 -20.80 25.93
N GLU A 205 19.97 -21.96 26.56
CA GLU A 205 21.16 -22.52 27.18
C GLU A 205 21.59 -23.75 26.38
N GLY A 206 22.83 -23.71 25.92
CA GLY A 206 23.66 -24.89 25.79
C GLY A 206 23.93 -25.39 24.39
N ALA A 207 25.06 -25.02 23.85
CA ALA A 207 25.99 -25.99 23.29
C ALA A 207 27.41 -25.44 23.39
N ALA A 208 28.18 -26.10 24.24
CA ALA A 208 29.62 -26.03 24.29
C ALA A 208 30.25 -26.66 23.04
#